data_da15610e7553913397ebae1c40c02e59
#
_entry.id   da15610e7553913397ebae1c40c02e59
#
_cell.length_a   1.000
_cell.length_b   1.000
_cell.length_c   1.000
_cell.angle_alpha   90.00
_cell.angle_beta   90.00
_cell.angle_gamma   90.00
#
_symmetry.space_group_name_H-M   'P 1'
#
loop_
_entity.id
_entity.type
_entity.pdbx_description
1 polymer ?
#
loop_
_entity_poly.entity_id
_entity_poly.type
_entity_poly.pdbx_seq_one_letter_code
_entity_poly.pdbx_strand_id
1 'polypeptide(L)'
;MKKLMAIAVVVIMCFAIAGCGGAPSNQKVEVAATATPTAIAEKEEDWTWLTDNIYDILTEHYNYGKVFIEDGDLVAMFGNYGTYDDLAPYVNAPAVKKQWNVDVRPALDKSAVALCKLAEDADFPGSVHYILVDETYTHIMYWNIDGITVLDIFNN
;
A
#
# COMPACT_ATOMS: atom_id res chain seq x y z
N MET A 1 -3.69 -7.20 -29.84
CA MET A 1 -3.93 -8.35 -28.95
C MET A 1 -2.68 -8.95 -28.31
N LYS A 2 -1.49 -8.88 -28.92
CA LYS A 2 -0.25 -9.44 -28.32
C LYS A 2 0.38 -8.57 -27.20
N LYS A 3 0.04 -7.29 -27.11
CA LYS A 3 0.59 -6.36 -26.08
C LYS A 3 -0.16 -6.42 -24.73
N LEU A 4 -1.44 -6.82 -24.75
CA LEU A 4 -2.24 -6.96 -23.51
C LEU A 4 -1.80 -8.17 -22.65
N MET A 5 -1.16 -9.18 -23.26
CA MET A 5 -0.66 -10.34 -22.52
C MET A 5 0.59 -10.04 -21.65
N ALA A 6 1.30 -8.97 -21.95
CA ALA A 6 2.53 -8.63 -21.21
C ALA A 6 2.23 -7.99 -19.85
N ILE A 7 1.07 -7.35 -19.69
CA ILE A 7 0.68 -6.67 -18.44
C ILE A 7 0.28 -7.68 -17.37
N ALA A 8 -0.29 -8.82 -17.75
CA ALA A 8 -0.75 -9.86 -16.82
C ALA A 8 0.39 -10.63 -16.12
N VAL A 9 1.61 -10.62 -16.66
CA VAL A 9 2.71 -11.45 -16.14
C VAL A 9 3.49 -10.75 -15.02
N VAL A 10 3.44 -9.43 -14.94
CA VAL A 10 4.26 -8.66 -13.98
C VAL A 10 3.65 -8.63 -12.57
N VAL A 11 2.34 -8.90 -12.44
CA VAL A 11 1.62 -8.77 -11.15
C VAL A 11 1.62 -10.06 -10.31
N ILE A 12 2.11 -11.18 -10.83
CA ILE A 12 1.92 -12.52 -10.20
C ILE A 12 3.10 -12.99 -9.35
N MET A 13 4.18 -12.23 -9.20
CA MET A 13 5.26 -12.66 -8.30
C MET A 13 5.13 -12.04 -6.91
N CYS A 14 4.49 -12.82 -6.05
CA CYS A 14 4.10 -12.49 -4.77
C CYS A 14 4.75 -13.05 -3.59
N PHE A 15 4.90 -12.30 -2.67
CA PHE A 15 5.13 -12.49 -1.23
C PHE A 15 5.07 -13.94 -0.73
N ALA A 16 6.23 -14.55 -0.60
CA ALA A 16 6.46 -15.61 0.34
C ALA A 16 7.36 -15.05 1.45
N ILE A 17 6.78 -14.35 2.41
CA ILE A 17 7.49 -13.99 3.63
C ILE A 17 7.23 -15.11 4.63
N ALA A 18 8.26 -15.93 4.85
CA ALA A 18 8.28 -16.93 5.91
C ALA A 18 8.46 -16.22 7.24
N GLY A 19 7.48 -16.39 8.12
CA GLY A 19 7.54 -15.88 9.48
C GLY A 19 8.61 -16.57 10.31
N CYS A 20 9.31 -15.80 11.13
CA CYS A 20 10.10 -16.31 12.24
C CYS A 20 9.49 -15.79 13.54
N GLY A 21 8.99 -16.72 14.35
CA GLY A 21 8.35 -16.43 15.62
C GLY A 21 9.36 -16.11 16.72
N GLY A 22 9.00 -15.20 17.60
CA GLY A 22 9.67 -14.94 18.88
C GLY A 22 8.62 -14.86 20.00
N ALA A 23 8.81 -15.66 21.04
CA ALA A 23 7.88 -15.83 22.15
C ALA A 23 7.95 -14.68 23.17
N PRO A 24 6.86 -14.43 23.94
CA PRO A 24 6.80 -13.31 24.88
C PRO A 24 7.42 -13.67 26.25
N SER A 25 8.16 -12.74 26.84
CA SER A 25 8.57 -12.82 28.24
C SER A 25 7.70 -11.89 29.09
N ASN A 26 7.00 -12.49 30.06
CA ASN A 26 6.26 -11.80 31.11
C ASN A 26 7.19 -11.05 32.05
N GLN A 27 6.95 -9.75 32.24
CA GLN A 27 7.38 -9.05 33.46
C GLN A 27 6.25 -8.24 34.05
N LYS A 28 5.99 -8.56 35.31
CA LYS A 28 5.03 -7.98 36.23
C LYS A 28 5.58 -6.63 36.73
N VAL A 29 4.84 -5.55 36.56
CA VAL A 29 5.18 -4.25 37.12
C VAL A 29 4.11 -3.76 38.07
N GLU A 30 4.59 -3.38 39.23
CA GLU A 30 3.95 -2.92 40.46
C GLU A 30 3.45 -1.46 40.29
N VAL A 31 2.28 -1.19 40.84
CA VAL A 31 1.61 0.13 40.78
C VAL A 31 2.20 1.04 41.86
N ALA A 32 2.67 2.20 41.49
CA ALA A 32 2.92 3.31 42.42
C ALA A 32 2.44 4.64 41.85
N ALA A 33 1.91 5.45 42.73
CA ALA A 33 0.99 6.55 42.59
C ALA A 33 1.53 7.83 41.93
N THR A 34 0.55 8.53 41.33
CA THR A 34 0.40 10.01 41.28
C THR A 34 1.58 10.87 40.84
N ALA A 35 1.58 11.24 39.54
CA ALA A 35 2.27 12.42 39.05
C ALA A 35 1.34 13.25 38.17
N THR A 36 1.32 14.56 38.42
CA THR A 36 0.72 15.65 37.69
C THR A 36 0.89 15.50 36.17
N PRO A 37 -0.11 15.81 35.31
CA PRO A 37 0.08 15.72 33.87
C PRO A 37 1.07 16.80 33.41
N THR A 38 2.32 16.44 33.35
CA THR A 38 3.28 17.15 32.50
C THR A 38 2.86 16.86 31.07
N ALA A 39 2.59 17.90 30.29
CA ALA A 39 2.36 17.78 28.87
C ALA A 39 3.52 16.94 28.29
N ILE A 40 3.23 15.70 27.94
CA ILE A 40 4.13 14.83 27.19
C ILE A 40 4.18 15.51 25.82
N ALA A 41 5.31 16.14 25.50
CA ALA A 41 5.60 16.46 24.11
C ALA A 41 5.53 15.11 23.38
N GLU A 42 4.53 14.93 22.52
CA GLU A 42 4.46 13.81 21.62
C GLU A 42 5.78 13.80 20.86
N LYS A 43 6.59 12.79 21.12
CA LYS A 43 7.80 12.56 20.37
C LYS A 43 7.32 12.19 18.97
N GLU A 44 7.51 13.09 18.02
CA GLU A 44 7.26 12.82 16.61
C GLU A 44 8.07 11.57 16.26
N GLU A 45 7.40 10.44 16.08
CA GLU A 45 8.08 9.20 15.75
C GLU A 45 8.62 9.30 14.33
N ASP A 46 9.91 9.01 14.18
CA ASP A 46 10.59 9.01 12.89
C ASP A 46 10.23 7.72 12.12
N TRP A 47 9.30 7.83 11.18
CA TRP A 47 8.85 6.74 10.32
C TRP A 47 9.65 6.58 9.03
N THR A 48 10.79 7.27 8.88
CA THR A 48 11.62 7.23 7.67
C THR A 48 12.01 5.81 7.30
N TRP A 49 12.37 4.98 8.27
CA TRP A 49 12.72 3.57 8.05
C TRP A 49 11.55 2.76 7.45
N LEU A 50 10.30 3.06 7.85
CA LEU A 50 9.11 2.37 7.34
C LEU A 50 8.82 2.80 5.90
N THR A 51 8.86 4.10 5.61
CA THR A 51 8.65 4.63 4.26
C THR A 51 9.73 4.15 3.29
N ASP A 52 11.00 4.11 3.69
CA ASP A 52 12.11 3.63 2.88
C ASP A 52 11.95 2.13 2.57
N ASN A 53 11.61 1.31 3.56
CA ASN A 53 11.40 -0.12 3.37
C ASN A 53 10.24 -0.41 2.41
N ILE A 54 9.13 0.31 2.56
CA ILE A 54 7.98 0.19 1.65
C ILE A 54 8.36 0.65 0.24
N TYR A 55 9.10 1.75 0.12
CA TYR A 55 9.58 2.26 -1.17
C TYR A 55 10.43 1.21 -1.90
N ASP A 56 11.38 0.60 -1.21
CA ASP A 56 12.24 -0.44 -1.77
C ASP A 56 11.42 -1.64 -2.29
N ILE A 57 10.46 -2.12 -1.49
CA ILE A 57 9.55 -3.22 -1.88
C ILE A 57 8.74 -2.84 -3.14
N LEU A 58 8.19 -1.63 -3.20
CA LEU A 58 7.36 -1.21 -4.33
C LEU A 58 8.19 -1.03 -5.60
N THR A 59 9.41 -0.49 -5.51
CA THR A 59 10.29 -0.27 -6.67
C THR A 59 10.88 -1.54 -7.27
N GLU A 60 10.81 -2.68 -6.57
CA GLU A 60 11.09 -3.99 -7.18
C GLU A 60 10.02 -4.40 -8.22
N HIS A 61 8.80 -3.87 -8.11
CA HIS A 61 7.65 -4.30 -8.90
C HIS A 61 7.08 -3.21 -9.82
N TYR A 62 7.35 -1.93 -9.52
CA TYR A 62 6.84 -0.78 -10.24
C TYR A 62 7.97 0.09 -10.76
N ASN A 63 7.73 0.80 -11.87
CA ASN A 63 8.76 1.63 -12.51
C ASN A 63 9.01 2.94 -11.76
N TYR A 64 8.03 3.41 -10.99
CA TYR A 64 8.13 4.63 -10.18
C TYR A 64 7.21 4.53 -8.96
N GLY A 65 7.53 5.31 -7.94
CA GLY A 65 6.72 5.41 -6.75
C GLY A 65 7.17 6.55 -5.83
N LYS A 66 6.34 6.82 -4.85
CA LYS A 66 6.61 7.69 -3.70
C LYS A 66 5.96 7.09 -2.47
N VAL A 67 6.67 7.12 -1.35
CA VAL A 67 6.14 6.74 -0.04
C VAL A 67 6.48 7.85 0.93
N PHE A 68 5.47 8.36 1.63
CA PHE A 68 5.62 9.48 2.54
C PHE A 68 4.52 9.46 3.60
N ILE A 69 4.69 10.26 4.65
CA ILE A 69 3.66 10.52 5.65
C ILE A 69 3.04 11.90 5.35
N GLU A 70 1.72 11.96 5.28
CA GLU A 70 0.95 13.19 5.08
C GLU A 70 -0.24 13.20 6.04
N ASP A 71 -0.36 14.26 6.82
CA ASP A 71 -1.40 14.44 7.84
C ASP A 71 -1.53 13.26 8.82
N GLY A 72 -0.44 12.54 9.07
CA GLY A 72 -0.39 11.38 9.95
C GLY A 72 -0.69 10.04 9.27
N ASP A 73 -1.06 10.03 7.99
CA ASP A 73 -1.33 8.82 7.21
C ASP A 73 -0.12 8.40 6.37
N LEU A 74 0.07 7.10 6.21
CA LEU A 74 1.07 6.52 5.33
C LEU A 74 0.53 6.46 3.90
N VAL A 75 1.17 7.17 2.98
CA VAL A 75 0.76 7.24 1.57
C VAL A 75 1.79 6.58 0.68
N ALA A 76 1.39 5.52 -0.02
CA ALA A 76 2.20 4.82 -1.02
C ALA A 76 1.56 4.98 -2.40
N MET A 77 2.18 5.80 -3.26
CA MET A 77 1.79 6.02 -4.66
C MET A 77 2.80 5.35 -5.58
N PHE A 78 2.33 4.60 -6.58
CA PHE A 78 3.19 3.83 -7.47
C PHE A 78 2.52 3.57 -8.81
N GLY A 79 3.31 3.15 -9.79
CA GLY A 79 2.79 2.80 -11.11
C GLY A 79 3.86 2.32 -12.08
N ASN A 80 3.40 1.99 -13.29
CA ASN A 80 4.24 1.62 -14.43
C ASN A 80 3.99 2.58 -15.59
N TYR A 81 5.05 2.92 -16.33
CA TYR A 81 4.97 3.83 -17.46
C TYR A 81 3.93 3.39 -18.50
N GLY A 82 3.11 4.34 -18.93
CA GLY A 82 2.09 4.14 -19.96
C GLY A 82 0.86 3.35 -19.51
N THR A 83 0.80 2.84 -18.29
CA THR A 83 -0.33 2.00 -17.83
C THR A 83 -1.66 2.74 -17.91
N TYR A 84 -1.69 4.01 -17.50
CA TYR A 84 -2.92 4.81 -17.58
C TYR A 84 -3.35 5.04 -19.03
N ASP A 85 -2.44 5.48 -19.90
CA ASP A 85 -2.72 5.75 -21.31
C ASP A 85 -3.19 4.49 -22.06
N ASP A 86 -2.63 3.33 -21.69
CA ASP A 86 -3.02 2.04 -22.28
C ASP A 86 -4.39 1.57 -21.79
N LEU A 87 -4.83 1.90 -20.57
CA LEU A 87 -6.07 1.42 -19.94
C LEU A 87 -7.25 2.42 -20.06
N ALA A 88 -7.00 3.72 -19.90
CA ALA A 88 -8.04 4.74 -19.84
C ALA A 88 -9.01 4.71 -21.04
N PRO A 89 -8.58 4.49 -22.31
CA PRO A 89 -9.49 4.38 -23.44
C PRO A 89 -10.46 3.19 -23.35
N TYR A 90 -10.18 2.22 -22.49
CA TYR A 90 -10.89 0.94 -22.42
C TYR A 90 -11.67 0.72 -21.11
N VAL A 91 -11.79 1.73 -20.25
CA VAL A 91 -12.50 1.61 -18.96
C VAL A 91 -13.95 1.10 -19.09
N ASN A 92 -14.59 1.40 -20.23
CA ASN A 92 -15.95 0.93 -20.54
C ASN A 92 -15.98 -0.36 -21.39
N ALA A 93 -14.83 -0.96 -21.72
CA ALA A 93 -14.77 -2.18 -22.52
C ALA A 93 -14.98 -3.42 -21.62
N PRO A 94 -16.07 -4.21 -21.85
CA PRO A 94 -16.42 -5.32 -20.94
C PRO A 94 -15.31 -6.37 -20.81
N ALA A 95 -14.57 -6.63 -21.88
CA ALA A 95 -13.47 -7.60 -21.87
C ALA A 95 -12.29 -7.13 -21.02
N VAL A 96 -11.94 -5.84 -21.10
CA VAL A 96 -10.86 -5.24 -20.31
C VAL A 96 -11.25 -5.15 -18.84
N LYS A 97 -12.48 -4.72 -18.54
CA LYS A 97 -13.04 -4.71 -17.20
C LYS A 97 -13.04 -6.10 -16.56
N LYS A 98 -13.41 -7.13 -17.33
CA LYS A 98 -13.36 -8.53 -16.86
C LYS A 98 -11.93 -8.95 -16.53
N GLN A 99 -10.98 -8.65 -17.41
CA GLN A 99 -9.56 -8.97 -17.18
C GLN A 99 -9.01 -8.26 -15.93
N TRP A 100 -9.31 -6.96 -15.79
CA TRP A 100 -8.96 -6.17 -14.61
C TRP A 100 -9.48 -6.82 -13.32
N ASN A 101 -10.77 -7.16 -13.27
CA ASN A 101 -11.41 -7.72 -12.08
C ASN A 101 -10.92 -9.13 -11.72
N VAL A 102 -10.42 -9.89 -12.69
CA VAL A 102 -9.95 -11.28 -12.45
C VAL A 102 -8.48 -11.31 -12.09
N ASP A 103 -7.65 -10.52 -12.79
CA ASP A 103 -6.20 -10.68 -12.71
C ASP A 103 -5.51 -9.53 -11.97
N VAL A 104 -5.94 -8.28 -12.16
CA VAL A 104 -5.23 -7.11 -11.64
C VAL A 104 -5.75 -6.70 -10.27
N ARG A 105 -7.04 -6.44 -10.15
CA ARG A 105 -7.64 -5.95 -8.91
C ARG A 105 -7.38 -6.86 -7.71
N PRO A 106 -7.53 -8.19 -7.77
CA PRO A 106 -7.26 -9.05 -6.63
C PRO A 106 -5.79 -9.01 -6.17
N ALA A 107 -4.86 -8.77 -7.09
CA ALA A 107 -3.45 -8.61 -6.77
C ALA A 107 -3.20 -7.27 -6.05
N LEU A 108 -3.83 -6.18 -6.51
CA LEU A 108 -3.76 -4.87 -5.85
C LEU A 108 -4.39 -4.92 -4.45
N ASP A 109 -5.58 -5.53 -4.31
CA ASP A 109 -6.24 -5.71 -3.00
C ASP A 109 -5.34 -6.48 -2.02
N LYS A 110 -4.70 -7.57 -2.49
CA LYS A 110 -3.77 -8.36 -1.67
C LYS A 110 -2.53 -7.56 -1.26
N SER A 111 -1.98 -6.76 -2.17
CA SER A 111 -0.81 -5.92 -1.88
C SER A 111 -1.16 -4.79 -0.89
N ALA A 112 -2.34 -4.19 -1.02
CA ALA A 112 -2.84 -3.20 -0.06
C ALA A 112 -2.96 -3.80 1.35
N VAL A 113 -3.56 -4.98 1.48
CA VAL A 113 -3.66 -5.69 2.78
C VAL A 113 -2.27 -6.02 3.35
N ALA A 114 -1.32 -6.43 2.51
CA ALA A 114 0.05 -6.69 2.96
C ALA A 114 0.76 -5.43 3.46
N LEU A 115 0.52 -4.28 2.82
CA LEU A 115 1.04 -2.99 3.25
C LEU A 115 0.43 -2.55 4.59
N CYS A 116 -0.88 -2.69 4.75
CA CYS A 116 -1.56 -2.42 6.04
C CYS A 116 -0.96 -3.27 7.16
N LYS A 117 -0.69 -4.55 6.89
CA LYS A 117 -0.06 -5.43 7.87
C LYS A 117 1.37 -4.99 8.23
N LEU A 118 2.17 -4.52 7.28
CA LEU A 118 3.51 -3.98 7.56
C LEU A 118 3.44 -2.75 8.48
N ALA A 119 2.48 -1.86 8.24
CA ALA A 119 2.26 -0.68 9.08
C ALA A 119 1.76 -1.07 10.49
N GLU A 120 0.85 -2.04 10.59
CA GLU A 120 0.38 -2.60 11.86
C GLU A 120 1.50 -3.27 12.65
N ASP A 121 2.33 -4.10 12.00
CA ASP A 121 3.48 -4.77 12.62
C ASP A 121 4.56 -3.76 13.08
N ALA A 122 4.53 -2.54 12.54
CA ALA A 122 5.37 -1.41 12.93
C ALA A 122 4.75 -0.53 14.02
N ASP A 123 3.53 -0.82 14.49
CA ASP A 123 2.73 0.02 15.37
C ASP A 123 2.47 1.44 14.80
N PHE A 124 2.37 1.57 13.46
CA PHE A 124 2.06 2.84 12.81
C PHE A 124 0.62 3.29 13.14
N PRO A 125 0.42 4.52 13.64
CA PRO A 125 -0.88 4.92 14.20
C PRO A 125 -1.89 5.44 13.18
N GLY A 126 -1.44 5.81 11.97
CA GLY A 126 -2.27 6.42 10.92
C GLY A 126 -2.89 5.42 9.97
N SER A 127 -3.73 5.90 9.07
CA SER A 127 -4.27 5.11 7.97
C SER A 127 -3.21 4.82 6.91
N VAL A 128 -3.43 3.77 6.13
CA VAL A 128 -2.53 3.32 5.08
C VAL A 128 -3.21 3.48 3.73
N HIS A 129 -2.66 4.33 2.88
CA HIS A 129 -3.14 4.59 1.53
C HIS A 129 -2.25 3.86 0.51
N TYR A 130 -2.84 2.96 -0.27
CA TYR A 130 -2.19 2.24 -1.35
C TYR A 130 -2.82 2.68 -2.68
N ILE A 131 -2.04 3.41 -3.51
CA ILE A 131 -2.57 4.17 -4.65
C ILE A 131 -1.80 3.83 -5.93
N LEU A 132 -2.50 3.28 -6.94
CA LEU A 132 -1.96 3.11 -8.28
C LEU A 132 -2.25 4.38 -9.11
N VAL A 133 -1.21 5.01 -9.63
CA VAL A 133 -1.27 6.29 -10.35
C VAL A 133 -0.56 6.22 -11.71
N ASP A 134 -0.78 7.24 -12.55
CA ASP A 134 0.04 7.49 -13.74
C ASP A 134 1.41 8.09 -13.37
N GLU A 135 2.32 8.16 -14.32
CA GLU A 135 3.68 8.70 -14.15
C GLU A 135 3.73 10.19 -13.77
N THR A 136 2.64 10.93 -13.97
CA THR A 136 2.52 12.34 -13.58
C THR A 136 1.93 12.51 -12.18
N TYR A 137 1.46 11.43 -11.55
CA TYR A 137 0.73 11.42 -10.28
C TYR A 137 -0.58 12.23 -10.30
N THR A 138 -1.19 12.40 -11.47
CA THR A 138 -2.42 13.18 -11.65
C THR A 138 -3.66 12.33 -11.84
N HIS A 139 -3.51 11.08 -12.32
CA HIS A 139 -4.63 10.18 -12.55
C HIS A 139 -4.52 8.97 -11.63
N ILE A 140 -5.52 8.82 -10.76
CA ILE A 140 -5.62 7.66 -9.87
C ILE A 140 -6.40 6.56 -10.59
N MET A 141 -5.80 5.38 -10.73
CA MET A 141 -6.42 4.19 -11.32
C MET A 141 -7.06 3.29 -10.27
N TYR A 142 -6.43 3.21 -9.12
CA TYR A 142 -6.89 2.42 -7.99
C TYR A 142 -6.46 3.08 -6.70
N TRP A 143 -7.34 3.08 -5.70
CA TRP A 143 -7.05 3.61 -4.37
C TRP A 143 -7.68 2.73 -3.30
N ASN A 144 -6.86 2.31 -2.36
CA ASN A 144 -7.27 1.52 -1.21
C ASN A 144 -6.82 2.25 0.06
N ILE A 145 -7.70 2.28 1.07
CA ILE A 145 -7.42 2.81 2.41
C ILE A 145 -7.70 1.69 3.41
N ASP A 146 -6.71 1.34 4.21
CA ASP A 146 -6.81 0.33 5.28
C ASP A 146 -7.41 -1.01 4.80
N GLY A 147 -7.04 -1.46 3.61
CA GLY A 147 -7.56 -2.69 3.01
C GLY A 147 -8.91 -2.55 2.30
N ILE A 148 -9.53 -1.35 2.29
CA ILE A 148 -10.81 -1.09 1.65
C ILE A 148 -10.60 -0.31 0.35
N THR A 149 -11.05 -0.85 -0.79
CA THR A 149 -11.00 -0.15 -2.08
C THR A 149 -12.01 0.99 -2.10
N VAL A 150 -11.52 2.23 -2.26
CA VAL A 150 -12.34 3.45 -2.32
C VAL A 150 -12.48 4.02 -3.73
N LEU A 151 -11.55 3.68 -4.64
CA LEU A 151 -11.61 4.05 -6.05
C LEU A 151 -11.05 2.92 -6.91
N ASP A 152 -11.74 2.64 -8.02
CA ASP A 152 -11.33 1.69 -9.05
C ASP A 152 -11.91 2.14 -10.39
N ILE A 153 -11.06 2.58 -11.33
CA ILE A 153 -11.49 3.20 -12.59
C ILE A 153 -12.40 2.31 -13.45
N PHE A 154 -12.37 0.99 -13.25
CA PHE A 154 -13.22 0.06 -13.98
C PHE A 154 -14.54 -0.26 -13.27
N ASN A 155 -14.71 0.13 -11.99
CA ASN A 155 -15.85 -0.26 -11.17
C ASN A 155 -16.57 0.90 -10.47
N ASN A 156 -16.21 2.14 -10.82
CA ASN A 156 -16.92 3.36 -10.38
C ASN A 156 -18.03 3.76 -11.35
#